data_0b228ff4d073e100522ecc9fcf9221a9
#
_entry.id   0b228ff4d073e100522ecc9fcf9221a9
#
_cell.length_a   1.000
_cell.length_b   1.000
_cell.length_c   1.000
_cell.angle_alpha   90.00
_cell.angle_beta   90.00
_cell.angle_gamma   90.00
#
_symmetry.space_group_name_H-M   'P 1'
#
loop_
_entity.id
_entity.type
_entity.pdbx_description
1 polymer ?
#
loop_
_entity_poly.entity_id
_entity_poly.type
_entity_poly.pdbx_seq_one_letter_code
_entity_poly.pdbx_strand_id
1 'polypeptide(L)'
;FLRDILKERGITMGFAIGGITQPMCELLDEGLVKCVVDAQAFDLASIESIKNNPRHFEISTSEYANPMNKGAYVNKLDFVILGALEVDVDFNCNVVVGSDGIVRGAPGGHPDTAAGSKCSIIVAPLVRGRIPTICTRCTSVTTAGEAIDIVVTDYGIAINPRRTDLVEAYKNSKLPICTIQELRDMAYGITGEPDPIEFEDQVVGIIESRDGTIMDVVRKIKE
;
A
#
# COMPACT_ATOMS: atom_id res chain seq x y z
N PHE A 1 -15.77 -6.69 7.43
CA PHE A 1 -16.20 -5.41 6.86
C PHE A 1 -16.38 -5.50 5.33
N LEU A 2 -15.32 -5.79 4.55
CA LEU A 2 -15.43 -5.98 3.09
C LEU A 2 -16.44 -7.09 2.72
N ARG A 3 -16.42 -8.21 3.44
CA ARG A 3 -17.33 -9.34 3.30
C ARG A 3 -18.78 -8.93 3.35
N ASP A 4 -19.17 -8.12 4.34
CA ASP A 4 -20.54 -7.69 4.54
C ASP A 4 -21.01 -6.78 3.40
N ILE A 5 -20.15 -5.86 2.96
CA ILE A 5 -20.40 -4.97 1.82
C ILE A 5 -20.58 -5.76 0.52
N LEU A 6 -19.72 -6.76 0.28
CA LEU A 6 -19.82 -7.61 -0.91
C LEU A 6 -21.16 -8.37 -0.92
N LYS A 7 -21.58 -8.92 0.21
CA LYS A 7 -22.88 -9.61 0.36
C LYS A 7 -24.05 -8.65 0.15
N GLU A 8 -24.04 -7.52 0.85
CA GLU A 8 -25.10 -6.52 0.77
C GLU A 8 -25.32 -6.01 -0.64
N ARG A 9 -24.21 -5.80 -1.38
CA ARG A 9 -24.25 -5.29 -2.75
C ARG A 9 -24.35 -6.36 -3.83
N GLY A 10 -24.33 -7.64 -3.46
CA GLY A 10 -24.34 -8.75 -4.42
C GLY A 10 -23.11 -8.76 -5.34
N ILE A 11 -21.95 -8.30 -4.86
CA ILE A 11 -20.73 -8.21 -5.64
C ILE A 11 -19.87 -9.45 -5.39
N THR A 12 -19.37 -10.05 -6.47
CA THR A 12 -18.37 -11.11 -6.42
C THR A 12 -17.10 -10.64 -7.10
N MET A 13 -15.98 -10.69 -6.40
CA MET A 13 -14.66 -10.34 -6.96
C MET A 13 -14.18 -11.41 -7.95
N GLY A 14 -13.50 -10.99 -9.01
CA GLY A 14 -12.93 -11.90 -10.01
C GLY A 14 -11.79 -12.74 -9.41
N PHE A 15 -10.85 -12.09 -8.78
CA PHE A 15 -9.76 -12.73 -8.05
C PHE A 15 -9.22 -11.79 -6.97
N ALA A 16 -8.54 -12.36 -5.99
CA ALA A 16 -7.72 -11.65 -5.01
C ALA A 16 -6.30 -12.20 -5.07
N ILE A 17 -5.31 -11.33 -4.85
CA ILE A 17 -3.90 -11.68 -5.02
C ILE A 17 -3.03 -10.97 -3.98
N GLY A 18 -1.92 -11.57 -3.66
CA GLY A 18 -0.88 -11.01 -2.79
C GLY A 18 -0.56 -11.89 -1.61
N GLY A 19 -0.38 -11.30 -0.45
CA GLY A 19 -0.24 -12.02 0.80
C GLY A 19 -1.62 -12.44 1.32
N ILE A 20 -1.82 -13.74 1.48
CA ILE A 20 -3.13 -14.32 1.81
C ILE A 20 -3.19 -14.68 3.29
N THR A 21 -4.35 -14.38 3.88
CA THR A 21 -4.69 -14.70 5.27
C THR A 21 -6.08 -15.32 5.35
N GLN A 22 -6.42 -15.87 6.51
CA GLN A 22 -7.71 -16.50 6.78
C GLN A 22 -8.92 -15.71 6.26
N PRO A 23 -9.07 -14.40 6.49
CA PRO A 23 -10.22 -13.65 5.96
C PRO A 23 -10.41 -13.74 4.45
N MET A 24 -9.31 -13.85 3.68
CA MET A 24 -9.40 -14.00 2.23
C MET A 24 -9.84 -15.42 1.84
N CYS A 25 -9.39 -16.43 2.58
CA CYS A 25 -9.85 -17.81 2.40
C CYS A 25 -11.34 -17.94 2.69
N GLU A 26 -11.84 -17.27 3.73
CA GLU A 26 -13.28 -17.21 4.04
C GLU A 26 -14.11 -16.59 2.91
N LEU A 27 -13.61 -15.51 2.28
CA LEU A 27 -14.29 -14.93 1.11
C LEU A 27 -14.33 -15.91 -0.09
N LEU A 28 -13.27 -16.71 -0.26
CA LEU A 28 -13.22 -17.74 -1.29
C LEU A 28 -14.23 -18.85 -1.03
N ASP A 29 -14.31 -19.36 0.20
CA ASP A 29 -15.21 -20.44 0.60
C ASP A 29 -16.69 -20.00 0.48
N GLU A 30 -16.97 -18.75 0.79
CA GLU A 30 -18.31 -18.16 0.67
C GLU A 30 -18.67 -17.76 -0.77
N GLY A 31 -17.76 -17.92 -1.74
CA GLY A 31 -17.99 -17.56 -3.14
C GLY A 31 -18.03 -16.05 -3.43
N LEU A 32 -17.55 -15.23 -2.50
CA LEU A 32 -17.43 -13.77 -2.67
C LEU A 32 -16.21 -13.36 -3.48
N VAL A 33 -15.28 -14.27 -3.68
CA VAL A 33 -14.19 -14.19 -4.66
C VAL A 33 -14.13 -15.48 -5.47
N LYS A 34 -13.90 -15.39 -6.78
CA LYS A 34 -13.91 -16.58 -7.64
C LYS A 34 -12.66 -17.43 -7.48
N CYS A 35 -11.51 -16.81 -7.30
CA CYS A 35 -10.24 -17.49 -7.00
C CYS A 35 -9.30 -16.58 -6.19
N VAL A 36 -8.39 -17.22 -5.48
CA VAL A 36 -7.29 -16.58 -4.76
C VAL A 36 -5.98 -16.98 -5.41
N VAL A 37 -5.12 -16.00 -5.64
CA VAL A 37 -3.80 -16.16 -6.26
C VAL A 37 -2.76 -15.77 -5.22
N ASP A 38 -2.14 -16.76 -4.62
CA ASP A 38 -1.28 -16.61 -3.45
C ASP A 38 0.18 -16.40 -3.85
N ALA A 39 0.71 -15.22 -3.57
CA ALA A 39 2.14 -14.96 -3.71
C ALA A 39 2.90 -15.26 -2.40
N GLN A 40 2.21 -15.26 -1.27
CA GLN A 40 2.74 -15.58 0.05
C GLN A 40 1.63 -15.90 1.05
N ALA A 41 1.60 -17.13 1.56
CA ALA A 41 0.70 -17.52 2.66
C ALA A 41 1.21 -17.00 4.00
N PHE A 42 0.40 -16.22 4.73
CA PHE A 42 0.78 -15.59 5.99
C PHE A 42 0.28 -16.32 7.25
N ASP A 43 -0.61 -17.30 7.09
CA ASP A 43 -1.14 -18.08 8.22
C ASP A 43 -1.45 -19.53 7.84
N LEU A 44 -1.75 -20.35 8.85
CA LEU A 44 -2.07 -21.75 8.63
C LEU A 44 -3.35 -21.97 7.83
N ALA A 45 -4.32 -21.06 7.92
CA ALA A 45 -5.57 -21.18 7.18
C ALA A 45 -5.34 -21.01 5.67
N SER A 46 -4.45 -20.11 5.25
CA SER A 46 -4.08 -19.97 3.84
C SER A 46 -3.36 -21.22 3.32
N ILE A 47 -2.45 -21.83 4.11
CA ILE A 47 -1.77 -23.08 3.75
C ILE A 47 -2.78 -24.23 3.58
N GLU A 48 -3.71 -24.38 4.51
CA GLU A 48 -4.78 -25.39 4.42
C GLU A 48 -5.71 -25.13 3.23
N SER A 49 -6.00 -23.88 2.93
CA SER A 49 -6.82 -23.49 1.77
C SER A 49 -6.12 -23.84 0.45
N ILE A 50 -4.81 -23.56 0.29
CA ILE A 50 -4.04 -23.98 -0.89
C ILE A 50 -4.14 -25.49 -1.09
N LYS A 51 -3.99 -26.26 -0.02
CA LYS A 51 -4.02 -27.72 -0.07
C LYS A 51 -5.37 -28.29 -0.47
N ASN A 52 -6.48 -27.69 -0.02
CA ASN A 52 -7.81 -28.29 -0.07
C ASN A 52 -8.77 -27.60 -1.06
N ASN A 53 -8.50 -26.35 -1.47
CA ASN A 53 -9.41 -25.60 -2.34
C ASN A 53 -8.78 -25.40 -3.73
N PRO A 54 -9.32 -26.04 -4.80
CA PRO A 54 -8.77 -25.95 -6.14
C PRO A 54 -8.88 -24.54 -6.77
N ARG A 55 -9.54 -23.60 -6.11
CA ARG A 55 -9.63 -22.18 -6.53
C ARG A 55 -8.61 -21.30 -5.83
N HIS A 56 -7.71 -21.88 -5.02
CA HIS A 56 -6.60 -21.21 -4.37
C HIS A 56 -5.30 -21.67 -5.02
N PHE A 57 -4.57 -20.76 -5.69
CA PHE A 57 -3.38 -21.06 -6.48
C PHE A 57 -2.16 -20.35 -5.91
N GLU A 58 -1.07 -21.04 -5.79
CA GLU A 58 0.24 -20.46 -5.50
C GLU A 58 0.93 -20.03 -6.80
N ILE A 59 1.57 -18.86 -6.77
CA ILE A 59 2.32 -18.30 -7.90
C ILE A 59 3.69 -17.79 -7.47
N SER A 60 4.60 -17.67 -8.44
CA SER A 60 5.90 -17.05 -8.24
C SER A 60 5.80 -15.53 -8.13
N THR A 61 6.79 -14.88 -7.51
CA THR A 61 6.93 -13.43 -7.48
C THR A 61 7.01 -12.80 -8.88
N SER A 62 7.57 -13.53 -9.84
CA SER A 62 7.63 -13.11 -11.24
C SER A 62 6.24 -13.06 -11.89
N GLU A 63 5.39 -14.05 -11.63
CA GLU A 63 4.00 -14.04 -12.10
C GLU A 63 3.19 -12.99 -11.36
N TYR A 64 3.50 -12.75 -10.10
CA TYR A 64 2.81 -11.75 -9.29
C TYR A 64 3.04 -10.33 -9.85
N ALA A 65 4.29 -9.85 -9.88
CA ALA A 65 4.56 -8.41 -10.01
C ALA A 65 5.81 -8.05 -10.83
N ASN A 66 6.49 -9.01 -11.49
CA ASN A 66 7.69 -8.68 -12.26
C ASN A 66 7.36 -7.74 -13.43
N PRO A 67 7.92 -6.51 -13.49
CA PRO A 67 7.64 -5.53 -14.54
C PRO A 67 8.05 -6.01 -15.94
N MET A 68 9.01 -6.93 -16.04
CA MET A 68 9.45 -7.52 -17.31
C MET A 68 8.52 -8.66 -17.78
N ASN A 69 7.60 -9.10 -16.93
CA ASN A 69 6.59 -10.10 -17.26
C ASN A 69 5.29 -9.41 -17.69
N LYS A 70 5.04 -9.34 -18.99
CA LYS A 70 3.79 -8.74 -19.53
C LYS A 70 2.51 -9.39 -19.02
N GLY A 71 2.58 -10.65 -18.57
CA GLY A 71 1.48 -11.40 -18.00
C GLY A 71 1.34 -11.25 -16.47
N ALA A 72 2.15 -10.44 -15.81
CA ALA A 72 2.09 -10.27 -14.37
C ALA A 72 0.67 -9.92 -13.90
N TYR A 73 0.21 -10.61 -12.86
CA TYR A 73 -1.17 -10.50 -12.37
C TYR A 73 -1.53 -9.11 -11.87
N VAL A 74 -0.56 -8.37 -11.31
CA VAL A 74 -0.81 -6.98 -10.83
C VAL A 74 -1.35 -6.07 -11.93
N ASN A 75 -1.00 -6.31 -13.20
CA ASN A 75 -1.50 -5.53 -14.35
C ASN A 75 -2.99 -5.78 -14.66
N LYS A 76 -3.63 -6.72 -13.97
CA LYS A 76 -5.06 -7.05 -14.10
C LYS A 76 -5.88 -6.61 -12.89
N LEU A 77 -5.24 -6.04 -11.87
CA LEU A 77 -5.91 -5.55 -10.69
C LEU A 77 -6.68 -4.26 -10.99
N ASP A 78 -7.95 -4.23 -10.59
CA ASP A 78 -8.72 -2.99 -10.56
C ASP A 78 -8.31 -2.13 -9.35
N PHE A 79 -8.06 -2.76 -8.21
CA PHE A 79 -7.66 -2.09 -6.97
C PHE A 79 -6.54 -2.84 -6.27
N VAL A 80 -5.62 -2.10 -5.67
CA VAL A 80 -4.70 -2.63 -4.66
C VAL A 80 -4.82 -1.80 -3.39
N ILE A 81 -4.80 -2.48 -2.23
CA ILE A 81 -4.80 -1.85 -0.91
C ILE A 81 -3.46 -2.14 -0.26
N LEU A 82 -2.75 -1.10 0.11
CA LEU A 82 -1.40 -1.15 0.65
C LEU A 82 -1.32 -0.37 1.96
N GLY A 83 -0.40 -0.78 2.83
CA GLY A 83 -0.05 -0.02 4.03
C GLY A 83 1.13 0.92 3.77
N ALA A 84 1.38 1.85 4.68
CA ALA A 84 2.59 2.66 4.67
C ALA A 84 3.07 2.97 6.10
N LEU A 85 4.38 3.17 6.29
CA LEU A 85 4.94 3.76 7.51
C LEU A 85 4.78 5.27 7.47
N GLU A 86 5.05 5.88 6.32
CA GLU A 86 4.91 7.30 6.06
C GLU A 86 4.32 7.52 4.67
N VAL A 87 3.56 8.59 4.51
CA VAL A 87 3.14 9.14 3.22
C VAL A 87 3.39 10.63 3.25
N ASP A 88 4.08 11.17 2.25
CA ASP A 88 4.32 12.60 2.20
C ASP A 88 3.28 13.38 1.37
N VAL A 89 3.43 14.70 1.37
CA VAL A 89 2.49 15.60 0.69
C VAL A 89 2.54 15.50 -0.85
N ASP A 90 3.53 14.80 -1.40
CA ASP A 90 3.63 14.44 -2.81
C ASP A 90 3.13 13.02 -3.10
N PHE A 91 2.49 12.37 -2.10
CA PHE A 91 1.99 10.99 -2.13
C PHE A 91 3.09 9.92 -2.19
N ASN A 92 4.37 10.27 -2.04
CA ASN A 92 5.39 9.25 -1.91
C ASN A 92 5.15 8.42 -0.65
N CYS A 93 5.44 7.13 -0.73
CA CYS A 93 5.28 6.22 0.40
C CYS A 93 6.62 5.65 0.85
N ASN A 94 6.73 5.46 2.15
CA ASN A 94 7.81 4.76 2.82
C ASN A 94 7.25 3.55 3.58
N VAL A 95 7.82 2.38 3.32
CA VAL A 95 7.50 1.12 4.03
C VAL A 95 8.74 0.44 4.61
N VAL A 96 9.90 1.08 4.55
CA VAL A 96 11.20 0.49 4.93
C VAL A 96 11.78 1.12 6.18
N VAL A 97 11.94 2.44 6.20
CA VAL A 97 12.62 3.15 7.28
C VAL A 97 11.58 3.82 8.18
N GLY A 98 11.62 3.53 9.47
CA GLY A 98 10.78 4.24 10.45
C GLY A 98 11.22 5.70 10.61
N SER A 99 10.35 6.55 11.18
CA SER A 99 10.65 7.95 11.50
C SER A 99 11.76 8.12 12.55
N ASP A 100 12.19 7.03 13.16
CA ASP A 100 13.38 6.93 14.03
C ASP A 100 14.64 6.51 13.26
N GLY A 101 14.57 6.39 11.92
CA GLY A 101 15.65 5.96 11.05
C GLY A 101 15.96 4.47 11.07
N ILE A 102 15.22 3.67 11.84
CA ILE A 102 15.44 2.23 11.93
C ILE A 102 14.80 1.53 10.72
N VAL A 103 15.55 0.67 10.04
CA VAL A 103 15.04 -0.19 8.97
C VAL A 103 14.10 -1.24 9.58
N ARG A 104 12.84 -1.25 9.15
CA ARG A 104 11.80 -2.12 9.70
C ARG A 104 11.34 -3.21 8.74
N GLY A 105 11.73 -3.13 7.49
CA GLY A 105 11.30 -4.09 6.49
C GLY A 105 11.91 -3.83 5.12
N ALA A 106 11.26 -4.37 4.12
CA ALA A 106 11.58 -4.18 2.70
C ALA A 106 10.31 -3.86 1.92
N PRO A 107 10.39 -3.18 0.76
CA PRO A 107 9.21 -2.79 -0.01
C PRO A 107 8.46 -3.98 -0.60
N GLY A 108 9.14 -5.12 -0.85
CA GLY A 108 8.53 -6.27 -1.51
C GLY A 108 7.86 -5.88 -2.82
N GLY A 109 6.63 -6.34 -3.03
CA GLY A 109 5.82 -6.00 -4.20
C GLY A 109 5.06 -4.66 -4.11
N HIS A 110 5.27 -3.85 -3.06
CA HIS A 110 4.50 -2.62 -2.83
C HIS A 110 4.58 -1.64 -4.02
N PRO A 111 5.77 -1.23 -4.53
CA PRO A 111 5.86 -0.32 -5.67
C PRO A 111 5.31 -0.94 -6.96
N ASP A 112 5.52 -2.23 -7.17
CA ASP A 112 5.09 -2.93 -8.37
C ASP A 112 3.57 -3.07 -8.44
N THR A 113 2.92 -3.40 -7.33
CA THR A 113 1.46 -3.51 -7.27
C THR A 113 0.79 -2.16 -7.35
N ALA A 114 1.37 -1.13 -6.74
CA ALA A 114 0.88 0.24 -6.87
C ALA A 114 0.91 0.68 -8.35
N ALA A 115 2.05 0.51 -9.02
CA ALA A 115 2.22 0.91 -10.41
C ALA A 115 1.44 0.05 -11.41
N GLY A 116 1.19 -1.23 -11.09
CA GLY A 116 0.51 -2.17 -11.99
C GLY A 116 -1.01 -2.11 -11.94
N SER A 117 -1.60 -1.73 -10.79
CA SER A 117 -3.06 -1.69 -10.62
C SER A 117 -3.70 -0.46 -11.28
N LYS A 118 -5.00 -0.54 -11.57
CA LYS A 118 -5.75 0.62 -12.09
C LYS A 118 -5.98 1.71 -11.03
N CYS A 119 -6.06 1.31 -9.76
CA CYS A 119 -6.22 2.22 -8.64
C CYS A 119 -5.49 1.68 -7.41
N SER A 120 -4.54 2.45 -6.90
CA SER A 120 -3.77 2.14 -5.71
C SER A 120 -4.27 2.96 -4.53
N ILE A 121 -4.50 2.28 -3.41
CA ILE A 121 -5.07 2.86 -2.20
C ILE A 121 -4.15 2.55 -1.03
N ILE A 122 -3.61 3.59 -0.40
CA ILE A 122 -2.92 3.45 0.88
C ILE A 122 -3.96 3.50 2.00
N VAL A 123 -3.93 2.54 2.91
CA VAL A 123 -4.72 2.56 4.13
C VAL A 123 -3.77 2.54 5.33
N ALA A 124 -3.79 3.60 6.10
CA ALA A 124 -2.94 3.74 7.28
C ALA A 124 -3.61 4.65 8.32
N PRO A 125 -3.38 4.46 9.63
CA PRO A 125 -3.86 5.43 10.62
C PRO A 125 -3.15 6.77 10.40
N LEU A 126 -3.83 7.88 10.72
CA LEU A 126 -3.23 9.22 10.60
C LEU A 126 -1.98 9.36 11.47
N VAL A 127 -2.00 8.75 12.65
CA VAL A 127 -0.88 8.74 13.60
C VAL A 127 -0.72 7.34 14.22
N ARG A 128 0.53 6.97 14.55
CA ARG A 128 0.87 5.75 15.29
C ARG A 128 1.49 6.13 16.62
N GLY A 129 0.68 6.13 17.66
CA GLY A 129 1.11 6.68 18.95
C GLY A 129 1.45 8.16 18.82
N ARG A 130 2.72 8.53 18.89
CA ARG A 130 3.21 9.90 18.73
C ARG A 130 3.91 10.17 17.40
N ILE A 131 3.77 9.27 16.44
CA ILE A 131 4.44 9.35 15.13
C ILE A 131 3.39 9.66 14.08
N PRO A 132 3.52 10.76 13.32
CA PRO A 132 2.62 11.05 12.22
C PRO A 132 2.88 10.07 11.07
N THR A 133 1.82 9.54 10.47
CA THR A 133 1.94 8.74 9.25
C THR A 133 1.96 9.64 8.02
N ILE A 134 1.22 10.74 8.06
CA ILE A 134 1.24 11.73 6.98
C ILE A 134 2.22 12.83 7.36
N CYS A 135 3.23 13.05 6.54
CA CYS A 135 4.36 13.95 6.81
C CYS A 135 4.64 14.91 5.65
N THR A 136 5.49 15.88 5.88
CA THR A 136 5.91 16.82 4.82
C THR A 136 6.79 16.12 3.78
N ARG A 137 7.68 15.23 4.23
CA ARG A 137 8.57 14.44 3.39
C ARG A 137 8.86 13.09 4.05
N CYS A 138 8.78 12.01 3.29
CA CYS A 138 9.17 10.69 3.76
C CYS A 138 10.65 10.63 4.13
N THR A 139 10.96 9.88 5.19
CA THR A 139 12.34 9.55 5.57
C THR A 139 13.10 8.85 4.46
N SER A 140 12.38 8.03 3.68
CA SER A 140 12.89 7.32 2.52
C SER A 140 11.72 7.05 1.56
N VAL A 141 11.94 7.15 0.25
CA VAL A 141 10.90 6.88 -0.74
C VAL A 141 11.04 5.44 -1.24
N THR A 142 10.02 4.63 -0.99
CA THR A 142 9.96 3.23 -1.46
C THR A 142 8.92 2.99 -2.53
N THR A 143 7.96 3.90 -2.67
CA THR A 143 6.97 3.92 -3.75
C THR A 143 6.71 5.36 -4.14
N ALA A 144 6.91 5.66 -5.41
CA ALA A 144 6.74 7.00 -5.94
C ALA A 144 5.27 7.44 -5.88
N GLY A 145 5.03 8.69 -5.52
CA GLY A 145 3.69 9.25 -5.37
C GLY A 145 2.86 9.26 -6.65
N GLU A 146 3.51 9.18 -7.81
CA GLU A 146 2.80 9.04 -9.08
C GLU A 146 2.06 7.70 -9.23
N ALA A 147 2.47 6.68 -8.46
CA ALA A 147 1.83 5.38 -8.43
C ALA A 147 0.77 5.26 -7.32
N ILE A 148 0.54 6.30 -6.51
CA ILE A 148 -0.44 6.29 -5.42
C ILE A 148 -1.61 7.21 -5.78
N ASP A 149 -2.81 6.65 -5.79
CA ASP A 149 -4.02 7.35 -6.20
C ASP A 149 -4.83 7.90 -5.04
N ILE A 150 -4.93 7.15 -3.96
CA ILE A 150 -5.77 7.50 -2.80
C ILE A 150 -5.03 7.15 -1.51
N VAL A 151 -5.13 8.03 -0.52
CA VAL A 151 -4.70 7.78 0.87
C VAL A 151 -5.92 7.85 1.78
N VAL A 152 -6.18 6.78 2.51
CA VAL A 152 -7.29 6.64 3.45
C VAL A 152 -6.75 6.54 4.86
N THR A 153 -7.22 7.43 5.72
CA THR A 153 -6.92 7.43 7.15
C THR A 153 -8.20 7.37 7.97
N ASP A 154 -8.07 7.20 9.26
CA ASP A 154 -9.17 7.32 10.23
C ASP A 154 -9.71 8.76 10.39
N TYR A 155 -9.03 9.77 9.83
CA TYR A 155 -9.43 11.18 9.88
C TYR A 155 -9.93 11.74 8.54
N GLY A 156 -9.60 11.12 7.42
CA GLY A 156 -10.03 11.59 6.11
C GLY A 156 -9.39 10.83 4.95
N ILE A 157 -9.78 11.22 3.74
CA ILE A 157 -9.37 10.59 2.50
C ILE A 157 -8.77 11.64 1.59
N ALA A 158 -7.53 11.45 1.17
CA ALA A 158 -6.88 12.30 0.18
C ALA A 158 -6.81 11.59 -1.17
N ILE A 159 -7.27 12.26 -2.22
CA ILE A 159 -7.16 11.79 -3.62
C ILE A 159 -6.00 12.54 -4.26
N ASN A 160 -5.10 11.78 -4.91
CA ASN A 160 -3.98 12.39 -5.63
C ASN A 160 -4.52 13.31 -6.74
N PRO A 161 -4.13 14.60 -6.76
CA PRO A 161 -4.62 15.57 -7.76
C PRO A 161 -4.32 15.17 -9.22
N ARG A 162 -3.37 14.27 -9.46
CA ARG A 162 -3.08 13.72 -10.78
C ARG A 162 -4.22 12.84 -11.33
N ARG A 163 -5.01 12.26 -10.43
CA ARG A 163 -6.19 11.43 -10.76
C ARG A 163 -7.44 12.29 -10.90
N THR A 164 -7.44 13.15 -11.92
CA THR A 164 -8.55 14.06 -12.21
C THR A 164 -9.88 13.33 -12.40
N ASP A 165 -9.84 12.10 -12.90
CA ASP A 165 -10.99 11.20 -13.02
C ASP A 165 -11.60 10.86 -11.66
N LEU A 166 -10.78 10.52 -10.66
CA LEU A 166 -11.24 10.23 -9.30
C LEU A 166 -11.68 11.50 -8.57
N VAL A 167 -10.92 12.59 -8.71
CA VAL A 167 -11.29 13.89 -8.12
C VAL A 167 -12.70 14.29 -8.58
N GLU A 168 -12.99 14.21 -9.87
CA GLU A 168 -14.32 14.56 -10.37
C GLU A 168 -15.40 13.55 -9.94
N ALA A 169 -15.10 12.24 -9.95
CA ALA A 169 -16.03 11.19 -9.53
C ALA A 169 -16.46 11.33 -8.06
N TYR A 170 -15.56 11.78 -7.20
CA TYR A 170 -15.83 11.93 -5.75
C TYR A 170 -16.20 13.35 -5.31
N LYS A 171 -16.26 14.32 -6.20
CA LYS A 171 -16.53 15.74 -5.93
C LYS A 171 -17.80 15.98 -5.09
N ASN A 172 -18.86 15.19 -5.32
CA ASN A 172 -20.12 15.28 -4.59
C ASN A 172 -20.32 14.12 -3.62
N SER A 173 -19.24 13.41 -3.28
CA SER A 173 -19.29 12.30 -2.33
C SER A 173 -19.58 12.82 -0.92
N LYS A 174 -20.23 11.97 -0.10
CA LYS A 174 -20.39 12.20 1.35
C LYS A 174 -19.18 11.71 2.16
N LEU A 175 -18.16 11.18 1.50
CA LEU A 175 -16.93 10.74 2.15
C LEU A 175 -16.14 11.97 2.65
N PRO A 176 -15.37 11.82 3.74
CA PRO A 176 -14.56 12.91 4.30
C PRO A 176 -13.32 13.18 3.43
N ILE A 177 -13.55 13.69 2.22
CA ILE A 177 -12.47 14.03 1.27
C ILE A 177 -11.80 15.31 1.73
N CYS A 178 -10.48 15.29 1.78
CA CYS A 178 -9.63 16.43 2.10
C CYS A 178 -8.32 16.37 1.28
N THR A 179 -7.49 17.38 1.39
CA THR A 179 -6.16 17.38 0.78
C THR A 179 -5.17 16.58 1.63
N ILE A 180 -4.10 16.10 1.02
CA ILE A 180 -3.02 15.42 1.76
C ILE A 180 -2.34 16.39 2.74
N GLN A 181 -2.29 17.70 2.42
CA GLN A 181 -1.77 18.75 3.28
C GLN A 181 -2.62 18.91 4.53
N GLU A 182 -3.95 18.88 4.41
CA GLU A 182 -4.86 18.93 5.56
C GLU A 182 -4.66 17.70 6.46
N LEU A 183 -4.48 16.50 5.90
CA LEU A 183 -4.15 15.31 6.70
C LEU A 183 -2.81 15.46 7.43
N ARG A 184 -1.77 15.99 6.77
CA ARG A 184 -0.48 16.28 7.41
C ARG A 184 -0.64 17.28 8.55
N ASP A 185 -1.40 18.36 8.34
CA ASP A 185 -1.61 19.39 9.35
C ASP A 185 -2.38 18.85 10.56
N MET A 186 -3.38 17.98 10.34
CA MET A 186 -4.08 17.28 11.41
C MET A 186 -3.11 16.35 12.18
N ALA A 187 -2.27 15.60 11.47
CA ALA A 187 -1.27 14.72 12.10
C ALA A 187 -0.31 15.52 12.99
N TYR A 188 0.25 16.61 12.47
CA TYR A 188 1.17 17.49 13.20
C TYR A 188 0.48 18.25 14.35
N GLY A 189 -0.80 18.54 14.22
CA GLY A 189 -1.61 19.07 15.31
C GLY A 189 -1.73 18.12 16.51
N ILE A 190 -1.66 16.80 16.26
CA ILE A 190 -1.72 15.77 17.31
C ILE A 190 -0.34 15.43 17.87
N THR A 191 0.66 15.27 16.98
CA THR A 191 1.99 14.74 17.36
C THR A 191 3.05 15.81 17.55
N GLY A 192 2.85 17.01 17.02
CA GLY A 192 3.91 17.94 16.65
C GLY A 192 4.58 17.53 15.34
N GLU A 193 5.33 18.44 14.75
CA GLU A 193 6.21 18.14 13.63
C GLU A 193 7.39 17.31 14.15
N PRO A 194 7.75 16.18 13.52
CA PRO A 194 8.88 15.38 13.96
C PRO A 194 10.21 16.13 13.82
N ASP A 195 11.10 15.96 14.78
CA ASP A 195 12.48 16.43 14.63
C ASP A 195 13.15 15.69 13.45
N PRO A 196 13.91 16.41 12.62
CA PRO A 196 14.59 15.79 11.48
C PRO A 196 15.68 14.82 11.99
N ILE A 197 15.73 13.64 11.35
CA ILE A 197 16.79 12.67 11.62
C ILE A 197 18.08 13.18 10.99
N GLU A 198 19.17 13.24 11.77
CA GLU A 198 20.49 13.53 11.25
C GLU A 198 21.13 12.26 10.70
N PHE A 199 21.50 12.30 9.43
CA PHE A 199 22.18 11.20 8.73
C PHE A 199 23.64 11.55 8.47
N GLU A 200 24.51 10.53 8.44
CA GLU A 200 25.85 10.60 7.87
C GLU A 200 25.75 10.54 6.33
N ASP A 201 26.86 10.92 5.65
CA ASP A 201 26.94 10.78 4.18
C ASP A 201 27.05 9.32 3.72
N GLN A 202 27.33 8.41 4.66
CA GLN A 202 27.45 6.99 4.35
C GLN A 202 26.13 6.38 3.91
N VAL A 203 26.07 5.89 2.66
CA VAL A 203 24.94 5.11 2.14
C VAL A 203 25.11 3.67 2.61
N VAL A 204 24.08 3.13 3.26
CA VAL A 204 24.02 1.75 3.78
C VAL A 204 23.07 0.86 3.00
N GLY A 205 22.22 1.45 2.16
CA GLY A 205 21.29 0.73 1.29
C GLY A 205 20.83 1.58 0.11
N ILE A 206 20.40 0.91 -0.94
CA ILE A 206 19.84 1.53 -2.15
C ILE A 206 18.41 1.03 -2.30
N ILE A 207 17.48 1.92 -2.61
CA ILE A 207 16.11 1.59 -2.99
C ILE A 207 16.01 1.68 -4.50
N GLU A 208 15.88 0.53 -5.12
CA GLU A 208 15.81 0.39 -6.57
C GLU A 208 14.33 0.33 -7.01
N SER A 209 14.00 1.11 -8.03
CA SER A 209 12.71 1.06 -8.70
C SER A 209 12.59 -0.20 -9.56
N ARG A 210 11.35 -0.54 -9.92
CA ARG A 210 11.01 -1.69 -10.75
C ARG A 210 11.70 -1.73 -12.13
N ASP A 211 12.16 -0.61 -12.63
CA ASP A 211 12.87 -0.45 -13.90
C ASP A 211 14.40 -0.51 -13.77
N GLY A 212 14.91 -0.70 -12.54
CA GLY A 212 16.34 -0.75 -12.23
C GLY A 212 16.94 0.62 -11.92
N THR A 213 16.18 1.71 -11.94
CA THR A 213 16.67 3.01 -11.53
C THR A 213 16.73 3.16 -10.01
N ILE A 214 17.65 3.96 -9.50
CA ILE A 214 17.71 4.25 -8.06
C ILE A 214 16.64 5.27 -7.72
N MET A 215 15.69 4.87 -6.88
CA MET A 215 14.61 5.72 -6.39
C MET A 215 15.07 6.56 -5.21
N ASP A 216 15.78 5.95 -4.26
CA ASP A 216 16.28 6.61 -3.07
C ASP A 216 17.44 5.81 -2.45
N VAL A 217 18.03 6.35 -1.39
CA VAL A 217 19.08 5.70 -0.61
C VAL A 217 18.77 5.71 0.87
N VAL A 218 19.20 4.67 1.57
CA VAL A 218 19.18 4.60 3.04
C VAL A 218 20.55 5.01 3.53
N ARG A 219 20.61 6.01 4.41
CA ARG A 219 21.84 6.55 5.01
C ARG A 219 21.99 6.09 6.45
N LYS A 220 23.24 6.01 6.90
CA LYS A 220 23.55 5.74 8.32
C LYS A 220 23.09 6.93 9.16
N ILE A 221 22.46 6.64 10.31
CA ILE A 221 22.09 7.67 11.30
C ILE A 221 23.35 8.14 12.01
N LYS A 222 23.44 9.43 12.31
CA LYS A 222 24.42 9.94 13.24
C LYS A 222 24.11 9.46 14.65
N GLU A 223 25.13 8.97 15.35
CA GLU A 223 25.06 8.59 16.78
C GLU A 223 25.09 9.80 17.69
#